data_27e2f355107f5e980b084670b824658e
#
_entry.id   27e2f355107f5e980b084670b824658e
#
_cell.length_a   1.000
_cell.length_b   1.000
_cell.length_c   1.000
_cell.angle_alpha   90.00
_cell.angle_beta   90.00
_cell.angle_gamma   90.00
#
_symmetry.space_group_name_H-M   'P 1'
#
loop_
_entity.id
_entity.type
_entity.pdbx_description
1 polymer ?
#
loop_
_entity_poly.entity_id
_entity_poly.type
_entity_poly.pdbx_seq_one_letter_code
_entity_poly.pdbx_strand_id
1 'polypeptide(L)'
;MAELLGGLEVPIRSVQEFPGVRPVPESGETFAENARQKALGLARQIGEAEILGVVADDSGLEVDALGGRPGVRSARYVSESATDPERVRRLLEELDGLGVERRTARFRCHVALANAERVLIEAEGAVEGRIAFAPAGAFGFGYDPIFIPRGYDRTFGEIGADLKPRISHRAVALGAFRERLKHALDHSEL
;
A
#
# COMPACT_ATOMS: atom_id res chain seq x y z
N MET A 1 -9.23 -1.55 4.19
CA MET A 1 -8.84 -2.96 3.96
C MET A 1 -10.03 -3.90 4.17
N ALA A 2 -10.70 -3.90 5.30
CA ALA A 2 -11.84 -4.79 5.57
C ALA A 2 -12.95 -4.75 4.49
N GLU A 3 -13.33 -3.56 4.02
CA GLU A 3 -14.34 -3.42 2.95
C GLU A 3 -13.91 -4.07 1.62
N LEU A 4 -12.63 -4.02 1.28
CA LEU A 4 -12.11 -4.61 0.04
C LEU A 4 -11.93 -6.13 0.14
N LEU A 5 -11.92 -6.68 1.35
CA LEU A 5 -11.93 -8.12 1.63
C LEU A 5 -13.35 -8.65 1.91
N GLY A 6 -14.38 -7.80 1.78
CA GLY A 6 -15.78 -8.19 1.93
C GLY A 6 -16.19 -9.31 0.99
N GLY A 7 -17.14 -10.16 1.43
CA GLY A 7 -17.63 -11.33 0.69
C GLY A 7 -16.80 -12.61 0.86
N LEU A 8 -15.77 -12.60 1.71
CA LEU A 8 -15.14 -13.81 2.23
C LEU A 8 -15.93 -14.27 3.47
N GLU A 9 -16.21 -15.56 3.55
CA GLU A 9 -16.90 -16.17 4.71
C GLU A 9 -15.96 -16.38 5.92
N VAL A 10 -15.02 -15.45 6.12
CA VAL A 10 -14.08 -15.46 7.24
C VAL A 10 -14.22 -14.16 8.03
N PRO A 11 -14.27 -14.21 9.37
CA PRO A 11 -14.32 -13.00 10.18
C PRO A 11 -12.99 -12.22 10.07
N ILE A 12 -13.08 -10.92 9.84
CA ILE A 12 -11.93 -10.01 9.77
C ILE A 12 -11.97 -9.13 11.02
N ARG A 13 -10.89 -9.15 11.79
CA ARG A 13 -10.70 -8.34 12.99
C ARG A 13 -9.58 -7.33 12.81
N SER A 14 -9.71 -6.18 13.43
CA SER A 14 -8.63 -5.18 13.48
C SER A 14 -7.54 -5.61 14.45
N VAL A 15 -6.27 -5.34 14.12
CA VAL A 15 -5.15 -5.56 15.05
C VAL A 15 -5.31 -4.79 16.36
N GLN A 16 -6.08 -3.70 16.37
CA GLN A 16 -6.40 -2.92 17.57
C GLN A 16 -7.28 -3.66 18.59
N GLU A 17 -7.93 -4.74 18.18
CA GLU A 17 -8.72 -5.61 19.06
C GLU A 17 -7.86 -6.60 19.88
N PHE A 18 -6.56 -6.66 19.60
CA PHE A 18 -5.61 -7.53 20.28
C PHE A 18 -4.71 -6.71 21.22
N PRO A 19 -5.04 -6.63 22.51
CA PRO A 19 -4.26 -5.84 23.47
C PRO A 19 -2.84 -6.40 23.62
N GLY A 20 -1.87 -5.51 23.68
CA GLY A 20 -0.45 -5.88 23.86
C GLY A 20 0.33 -6.11 22.56
N VAL A 21 -0.34 -6.16 21.40
CA VAL A 21 0.34 -6.23 20.11
C VAL A 21 1.05 -4.91 19.81
N ARG A 22 2.32 -5.00 19.43
CA ARG A 22 3.18 -3.85 19.13
C ARG A 22 3.45 -3.75 17.63
N PRO A 23 3.64 -2.53 17.12
CA PRO A 23 4.08 -2.34 15.74
C PRO A 23 5.36 -3.12 15.44
N VAL A 24 5.41 -3.72 14.26
CA VAL A 24 6.60 -4.42 13.76
C VAL A 24 7.45 -3.42 12.98
N PRO A 25 8.77 -3.33 13.23
CA PRO A 25 9.66 -2.48 12.48
C PRO A 25 9.68 -2.84 10.98
N GLU A 26 9.68 -1.84 10.12
CA GLU A 26 9.79 -1.97 8.68
C GLU A 26 11.24 -1.72 8.25
N SER A 27 12.03 -2.77 8.14
CA SER A 27 13.45 -2.73 7.79
C SER A 27 13.77 -3.31 6.42
N GLY A 28 12.75 -3.75 5.68
CA GLY A 28 12.90 -4.32 4.35
C GLY A 28 13.27 -3.27 3.29
N GLU A 29 13.95 -3.73 2.25
CA GLU A 29 14.32 -2.92 1.09
C GLU A 29 13.22 -2.92 0.01
N THR A 30 12.23 -3.79 0.15
CA THR A 30 11.08 -3.90 -0.78
C THR A 30 9.75 -3.87 -0.02
N PHE A 31 8.67 -3.49 -0.74
CA PHE A 31 7.31 -3.55 -0.19
C PHE A 31 6.94 -4.98 0.23
N ALA A 32 7.38 -5.99 -0.55
CA ALA A 32 7.15 -7.39 -0.23
C ALA A 32 7.78 -7.79 1.12
N GLU A 33 9.05 -7.42 1.33
CA GLU A 33 9.74 -7.71 2.60
C GLU A 33 9.03 -7.06 3.79
N ASN A 34 8.65 -5.78 3.67
CA ASN A 34 7.95 -5.08 4.75
C ASN A 34 6.57 -5.67 5.02
N ALA A 35 5.78 -6.00 3.99
CA ALA A 35 4.49 -6.65 4.17
C ALA A 35 4.62 -8.02 4.87
N ARG A 36 5.60 -8.84 4.47
CA ARG A 36 5.92 -10.13 5.12
C ARG A 36 6.33 -9.94 6.57
N GLN A 37 7.28 -9.03 6.83
CA GLN A 37 7.76 -8.75 8.19
C GLN A 37 6.60 -8.33 9.11
N LYS A 38 5.72 -7.43 8.64
CA LYS A 38 4.53 -7.01 9.38
C LYS A 38 3.59 -8.18 9.64
N ALA A 39 3.21 -8.94 8.62
CA ALA A 39 2.27 -10.05 8.76
C ALA A 39 2.79 -11.13 9.73
N LEU A 40 4.03 -11.62 9.51
CA LEU A 40 4.68 -12.61 10.36
C LEU A 40 4.87 -12.12 11.80
N GLY A 41 5.38 -10.90 11.96
CA GLY A 41 5.68 -10.36 13.28
C GLY A 41 4.42 -10.10 14.12
N LEU A 42 3.32 -9.70 13.50
CA LEU A 42 2.03 -9.55 14.17
C LEU A 42 1.38 -10.92 14.47
N ALA A 43 1.43 -11.87 13.52
CA ALA A 43 0.91 -13.23 13.73
C ALA A 43 1.58 -13.93 14.92
N ARG A 44 2.90 -13.79 15.06
CA ARG A 44 3.65 -14.34 16.20
C ARG A 44 3.28 -13.72 17.53
N GLN A 45 2.89 -12.44 17.55
CA GLN A 45 2.47 -11.76 18.78
C GLN A 45 1.04 -12.17 19.20
N ILE A 46 0.14 -12.41 18.24
CA ILE A 46 -1.25 -12.80 18.51
C ILE A 46 -1.35 -14.29 18.85
N GLY A 47 -0.62 -15.13 18.16
CA GLY A 47 -0.65 -16.59 18.33
C GLY A 47 -1.74 -17.28 17.51
N GLU A 48 -1.52 -18.55 17.20
CA GLU A 48 -2.38 -19.34 16.30
C GLU A 48 -3.74 -19.74 16.88
N ALA A 49 -3.84 -19.78 18.21
CA ALA A 49 -5.09 -20.19 18.86
C ALA A 49 -6.27 -19.22 18.63
N GLU A 50 -5.97 -17.98 18.24
CA GLU A 50 -6.98 -16.93 18.11
C GLU A 50 -7.29 -16.55 16.66
N ILE A 51 -6.38 -16.86 15.71
CA ILE A 51 -6.49 -16.40 14.33
C ILE A 51 -5.95 -17.43 13.34
N LEU A 52 -6.51 -17.45 12.11
CA LEU A 52 -5.96 -18.18 10.98
C LEU A 52 -4.63 -17.54 10.49
N GLY A 53 -4.55 -16.23 10.56
CA GLY A 53 -3.36 -15.48 10.15
C GLY A 53 -3.60 -13.98 10.16
N VAL A 54 -2.54 -13.23 9.89
CA VAL A 54 -2.55 -11.77 9.81
C VAL A 54 -2.34 -11.32 8.38
N VAL A 55 -3.21 -10.43 7.92
CA VAL A 55 -3.03 -9.71 6.65
C VAL A 55 -2.37 -8.37 6.93
N ALA A 56 -1.26 -8.11 6.26
CA ALA A 56 -0.59 -6.82 6.28
C ALA A 56 -0.24 -6.36 4.87
N ASP A 57 -0.18 -5.05 4.66
CA ASP A 57 0.28 -4.46 3.41
C ASP A 57 1.44 -3.48 3.65
N ASP A 58 2.25 -3.32 2.61
CA ASP A 58 3.16 -2.20 2.46
C ASP A 58 3.02 -1.58 1.08
N SER A 59 3.08 -0.26 1.01
CA SER A 59 2.80 0.46 -0.23
C SER A 59 3.50 1.81 -0.28
N GLY A 60 3.77 2.26 -1.49
CA GLY A 60 4.39 3.56 -1.71
C GLY A 60 4.41 3.99 -3.16
N LEU A 61 5.00 5.16 -3.37
CA LEU A 61 5.19 5.80 -4.66
C LEU A 61 6.61 5.54 -5.17
N GLU A 62 6.72 5.10 -6.40
CA GLU A 62 7.98 5.01 -7.14
C GLU A 62 7.97 6.02 -8.27
N VAL A 63 9.04 6.83 -8.41
CA VAL A 63 9.21 7.82 -9.47
C VAL A 63 10.46 7.47 -10.28
N ASP A 64 10.28 7.26 -11.59
CA ASP A 64 11.35 6.75 -12.47
C ASP A 64 12.56 7.69 -12.53
N ALA A 65 12.33 9.00 -12.66
CA ALA A 65 13.40 10.00 -12.68
C ALA A 65 14.22 10.08 -11.39
N LEU A 66 13.68 9.56 -10.28
CA LEU A 66 14.33 9.50 -8.97
C LEU A 66 14.89 8.11 -8.66
N GLY A 67 14.99 7.22 -9.65
CA GLY A 67 15.49 5.86 -9.46
C GLY A 67 14.59 5.01 -8.56
N GLY A 68 13.28 5.21 -8.61
CA GLY A 68 12.28 4.51 -7.78
C GLY A 68 12.04 5.13 -6.40
N ARG A 69 12.77 6.21 -6.03
CA ARG A 69 12.46 6.93 -4.77
C ARG A 69 11.11 7.66 -4.89
N PRO A 70 10.38 7.84 -3.80
CA PRO A 70 10.66 7.46 -2.40
C PRO A 70 10.56 5.96 -2.09
N GLY A 71 9.84 5.14 -2.88
CA GLY A 71 9.75 3.69 -2.68
C GLY A 71 9.24 3.33 -1.28
N VAL A 72 9.86 2.36 -0.62
CA VAL A 72 9.52 1.93 0.75
C VAL A 72 9.63 3.03 1.81
N ARG A 73 10.28 4.15 1.45
CA ARG A 73 10.39 5.33 2.33
C ARG A 73 9.28 6.37 2.10
N SER A 74 8.23 6.03 1.36
CA SER A 74 7.16 6.98 0.99
C SER A 74 6.58 7.72 2.19
N ALA A 75 6.29 7.03 3.28
CA ALA A 75 5.72 7.63 4.49
C ALA A 75 6.74 8.46 5.31
N ARG A 76 8.03 8.27 5.09
CA ARG A 76 9.14 8.92 5.84
C ARG A 76 10.18 9.58 4.92
N TYR A 77 9.75 10.04 3.75
CA TYR A 77 10.64 10.51 2.68
C TYR A 77 11.52 11.70 3.09
N VAL A 78 11.01 12.61 3.89
CA VAL A 78 11.77 13.75 4.44
C VAL A 78 12.30 13.41 5.84
N SER A 79 11.39 12.95 6.70
CA SER A 79 11.67 12.52 8.07
C SER A 79 10.49 11.67 8.60
N GLU A 80 10.68 11.01 9.74
CA GLU A 80 9.61 10.24 10.41
C GLU A 80 8.40 11.11 10.80
N SER A 81 8.62 12.39 11.07
CA SER A 81 7.58 13.34 11.49
C SER A 81 7.06 14.23 10.36
N ALA A 82 7.55 14.08 9.13
CA ALA A 82 7.14 14.93 8.02
C ALA A 82 5.65 14.75 7.69
N THR A 83 4.98 15.85 7.43
CA THR A 83 3.60 15.89 6.96
C THR A 83 3.50 15.54 5.47
N ASP A 84 2.30 15.15 4.99
CA ASP A 84 2.08 14.90 3.57
C ASP A 84 2.42 16.11 2.69
N PRO A 85 2.03 17.35 3.01
CA PRO A 85 2.45 18.53 2.25
C PRO A 85 3.97 18.73 2.17
N GLU A 86 4.70 18.42 3.24
CA GLU A 86 6.18 18.52 3.23
C GLU A 86 6.80 17.48 2.31
N ARG A 87 6.31 16.24 2.34
CA ARG A 87 6.75 15.16 1.44
C ARG A 87 6.43 15.49 -0.03
N VAL A 88 5.22 15.99 -0.29
CA VAL A 88 4.80 16.43 -1.63
C VAL A 88 5.68 17.56 -2.15
N ARG A 89 5.92 18.60 -1.35
CA ARG A 89 6.80 19.70 -1.71
C ARG A 89 8.20 19.22 -2.04
N ARG A 90 8.79 18.40 -1.19
CA ARG A 90 10.14 17.85 -1.41
C ARG A 90 10.24 17.05 -2.70
N LEU A 91 9.25 16.22 -3.00
CA LEU A 91 9.22 15.46 -4.24
C LEU A 91 9.14 16.37 -5.47
N LEU A 92 8.31 17.41 -5.42
CA LEU A 92 8.18 18.36 -6.52
C LEU A 92 9.45 19.17 -6.75
N GLU A 93 10.15 19.57 -5.68
CA GLU A 93 11.47 20.23 -5.75
C GLU A 93 12.52 19.35 -6.45
N GLU A 94 12.55 18.03 -6.17
CA GLU A 94 13.49 17.10 -6.82
C GLU A 94 13.14 16.84 -8.29
N LEU A 95 11.91 17.12 -8.71
CA LEU A 95 11.46 16.99 -10.09
C LEU A 95 11.44 18.33 -10.84
N ASP A 96 11.94 19.40 -10.22
CA ASP A 96 11.98 20.71 -10.87
C ASP A 96 12.79 20.67 -12.16
N GLY A 97 12.36 21.43 -13.16
CA GLY A 97 12.96 21.45 -14.49
C GLY A 97 12.72 20.21 -15.36
N LEU A 98 12.06 19.15 -14.84
CA LEU A 98 11.74 17.98 -15.64
C LEU A 98 10.41 18.14 -16.39
N GLY A 99 10.41 17.87 -17.71
CA GLY A 99 9.20 17.81 -18.52
C GLY A 99 8.29 16.64 -18.14
N VAL A 100 7.04 16.69 -18.63
CA VAL A 100 5.99 15.71 -18.28
C VAL A 100 6.38 14.26 -18.60
N GLU A 101 7.12 14.07 -19.68
CA GLU A 101 7.59 12.76 -20.16
C GLU A 101 8.58 12.08 -19.19
N ARG A 102 9.25 12.87 -18.35
CA ARG A 102 10.21 12.38 -17.36
C ARG A 102 9.63 12.28 -15.95
N ARG A 103 8.33 12.56 -15.78
CA ARG A 103 7.65 12.51 -14.49
C ARG A 103 6.83 11.23 -14.30
N THR A 104 7.17 10.15 -15.03
CA THR A 104 6.51 8.85 -14.89
C THR A 104 6.72 8.27 -13.49
N ALA A 105 5.65 7.70 -12.96
CA ALA A 105 5.61 7.18 -11.60
C ALA A 105 4.57 6.06 -11.48
N ARG A 106 4.66 5.28 -10.42
CA ARG A 106 3.63 4.30 -10.04
C ARG A 106 3.43 4.25 -8.56
N PHE A 107 2.19 4.01 -8.13
CA PHE A 107 1.93 3.50 -6.80
C PHE A 107 2.01 1.98 -6.82
N ARG A 108 2.63 1.40 -5.81
CA ARG A 108 2.67 -0.05 -5.59
C ARG A 108 2.12 -0.41 -4.22
N CYS A 109 1.55 -1.60 -4.13
CA CYS A 109 1.12 -2.21 -2.88
C CYS A 109 1.49 -3.69 -2.93
N HIS A 110 2.04 -4.20 -1.84
CA HIS A 110 2.21 -5.63 -1.61
C HIS A 110 1.42 -6.02 -0.38
N VAL A 111 0.65 -7.11 -0.48
CA VAL A 111 -0.19 -7.67 0.59
C VAL A 111 0.32 -9.05 0.92
N ALA A 112 0.47 -9.37 2.20
CA ALA A 112 0.84 -10.69 2.67
C ALA A 112 -0.11 -11.18 3.76
N LEU A 113 -0.52 -12.44 3.70
CA LEU A 113 -1.14 -13.20 4.79
C LEU A 113 -0.08 -14.13 5.36
N ALA A 114 0.10 -14.11 6.67
CA ALA A 114 1.01 -15.03 7.36
C ALA A 114 0.39 -15.57 8.65
N ASN A 115 0.68 -16.82 8.98
CA ASN A 115 0.55 -17.34 10.33
C ASN A 115 1.85 -17.12 11.13
N ALA A 116 1.99 -17.67 12.31
CA ALA A 116 3.19 -17.48 13.14
C ALA A 116 4.45 -18.12 12.54
N GLU A 117 4.30 -19.11 11.66
CA GLU A 117 5.41 -19.88 11.11
C GLU A 117 5.86 -19.36 9.74
N ARG A 118 4.92 -19.09 8.85
CA ARG A 118 5.22 -18.79 7.43
C ARG A 118 4.23 -17.80 6.79
N VAL A 119 4.65 -17.25 5.68
CA VAL A 119 3.77 -16.54 4.75
C VAL A 119 2.94 -17.56 3.98
N LEU A 120 1.63 -17.35 3.93
CA LEU A 120 0.66 -18.25 3.32
C LEU A 120 0.26 -17.78 1.92
N ILE A 121 -0.08 -16.49 1.79
CA ILE A 121 -0.55 -15.89 0.54
C ILE A 121 0.08 -14.52 0.38
N GLU A 122 0.42 -14.17 -0.85
CA GLU A 122 0.87 -12.84 -1.22
C GLU A 122 0.19 -12.37 -2.50
N ALA A 123 0.02 -11.07 -2.63
CA ALA A 123 -0.42 -10.45 -3.86
C ALA A 123 0.16 -9.04 -3.97
N GLU A 124 0.30 -8.55 -5.19
CA GLU A 124 0.74 -7.19 -5.46
C GLU A 124 -0.22 -6.48 -6.40
N GLY A 125 -0.19 -5.15 -6.36
CA GLY A 125 -0.91 -4.30 -7.26
C GLY A 125 -0.15 -3.02 -7.53
N ALA A 126 -0.26 -2.53 -8.74
CA ALA A 126 0.36 -1.29 -9.15
C ALA A 126 -0.62 -0.45 -9.97
N VAL A 127 -0.45 0.87 -9.88
CA VAL A 127 -1.12 1.83 -10.75
C VAL A 127 -0.08 2.75 -11.34
N GLU A 128 0.08 2.64 -12.65
CA GLU A 128 0.96 3.51 -13.42
C GLU A 128 0.35 4.90 -13.56
N GLY A 129 1.21 5.91 -13.65
CA GLY A 129 0.80 7.29 -13.79
C GLY A 129 1.98 8.24 -13.96
N ARG A 130 1.76 9.48 -13.57
CA ARG A 130 2.79 10.53 -13.60
C ARG A 130 2.59 11.51 -12.45
N ILE A 131 3.64 12.25 -12.12
CA ILE A 131 3.60 13.33 -11.13
C ILE A 131 3.20 14.64 -11.80
N ALA A 132 2.17 15.28 -11.26
CA ALA A 132 1.73 16.62 -11.64
C ALA A 132 2.81 17.68 -11.34
N PHE A 133 2.68 18.86 -11.94
CA PHE A 133 3.59 19.99 -11.67
C PHE A 133 3.26 20.72 -10.37
N ALA A 134 2.02 20.62 -9.91
CA ALA A 134 1.54 21.23 -8.66
C ALA A 134 0.48 20.32 -8.02
N PRO A 135 0.27 20.44 -6.70
CA PRO A 135 -0.79 19.72 -6.00
C PRO A 135 -2.17 20.18 -6.47
N ALA A 136 -3.10 19.23 -6.64
CA ALA A 136 -4.50 19.51 -6.98
C ALA A 136 -5.43 18.54 -6.23
N GLY A 137 -6.59 19.07 -5.79
CA GLY A 137 -7.58 18.32 -5.02
C GLY A 137 -7.23 18.22 -3.52
N ALA A 138 -8.20 17.72 -2.75
CA ALA A 138 -8.09 17.59 -1.30
C ALA A 138 -8.45 16.19 -0.79
N PHE A 139 -8.73 15.26 -1.69
CA PHE A 139 -9.06 13.90 -1.32
C PHE A 139 -7.81 13.02 -1.14
N GLY A 140 -7.96 11.97 -0.34
CA GLY A 140 -6.91 10.98 -0.14
C GLY A 140 -5.84 11.42 0.87
N PHE A 141 -4.61 10.91 0.72
CA PHE A 141 -3.48 11.12 1.62
C PHE A 141 -2.15 10.97 0.86
N GLY A 142 -1.06 11.30 1.52
CA GLY A 142 0.29 11.14 0.97
C GLY A 142 0.49 11.93 -0.32
N TYR A 143 0.81 11.24 -1.40
CA TYR A 143 1.12 11.83 -2.70
C TYR A 143 -0.09 11.92 -3.65
N ASP A 144 -1.30 11.61 -3.17
CA ASP A 144 -2.52 11.68 -3.99
C ASP A 144 -2.74 13.03 -4.69
N PRO A 145 -2.46 14.19 -4.06
CA PRO A 145 -2.63 15.48 -4.71
C PRO A 145 -1.72 15.72 -5.92
N ILE A 146 -0.66 14.93 -6.10
CA ILE A 146 0.27 15.10 -7.22
C ILE A 146 0.36 13.88 -8.14
N PHE A 147 -0.36 12.80 -7.88
CA PHE A 147 -0.33 11.61 -8.71
C PHE A 147 -1.52 11.58 -9.68
N ILE A 148 -1.24 11.59 -10.98
CA ILE A 148 -2.22 11.46 -12.05
C ILE A 148 -2.13 10.04 -12.59
N PRO A 149 -3.15 9.18 -12.36
CA PRO A 149 -3.13 7.80 -12.86
C PRO A 149 -3.24 7.75 -14.38
N ARG A 150 -2.66 6.72 -14.98
CA ARG A 150 -2.72 6.51 -16.45
C ARG A 150 -4.18 6.43 -16.93
N GLY A 151 -4.47 7.15 -18.01
CA GLY A 151 -5.83 7.24 -18.56
C GLY A 151 -6.69 8.35 -17.96
N TYR A 152 -6.14 9.10 -17.01
CA TYR A 152 -6.82 10.27 -16.41
C TYR A 152 -6.00 11.55 -16.62
N ASP A 153 -6.68 12.68 -16.50
CA ASP A 153 -6.10 14.03 -16.57
C ASP A 153 -6.12 14.76 -15.21
N ARG A 154 -6.70 14.10 -14.18
CA ARG A 154 -6.82 14.61 -12.80
C ARG A 154 -6.03 13.75 -11.83
N THR A 155 -5.59 14.39 -10.75
CA THR A 155 -4.89 13.70 -9.66
C THR A 155 -5.84 12.81 -8.84
N PHE A 156 -5.30 11.87 -8.08
CA PHE A 156 -6.08 11.13 -7.08
C PHE A 156 -6.71 12.06 -6.05
N GLY A 157 -6.07 13.20 -5.75
CA GLY A 157 -6.63 14.23 -4.90
C GLY A 157 -7.89 14.91 -5.46
N GLU A 158 -8.09 14.90 -6.78
CA GLU A 158 -9.26 15.47 -7.46
C GLU A 158 -10.30 14.41 -7.84
N ILE A 159 -9.88 13.15 -8.07
CA ILE A 159 -10.77 12.05 -8.52
C ILE A 159 -11.83 11.70 -7.46
N GLY A 160 -11.52 11.92 -6.18
CA GLY A 160 -12.46 11.72 -5.10
C GLY A 160 -12.55 10.29 -4.56
N ALA A 161 -13.35 10.17 -3.49
CA ALA A 161 -13.45 8.94 -2.71
C ALA A 161 -14.19 7.79 -3.42
N ASP A 162 -15.00 8.07 -4.42
CA ASP A 162 -15.83 7.04 -5.07
C ASP A 162 -15.05 6.20 -6.08
N LEU A 163 -14.10 6.79 -6.79
CA LEU A 163 -13.37 6.12 -7.86
C LEU A 163 -12.03 5.55 -7.39
N LYS A 164 -11.29 6.26 -6.55
CA LYS A 164 -9.98 5.81 -6.06
C LYS A 164 -10.01 4.41 -5.43
N PRO A 165 -11.01 4.02 -4.60
CA PRO A 165 -11.10 2.66 -4.05
C PRO A 165 -11.19 1.55 -5.10
N ARG A 166 -11.56 1.88 -6.34
CA ARG A 166 -11.71 0.91 -7.44
C ARG A 166 -10.47 0.78 -8.29
N ILE A 167 -9.69 1.87 -8.43
CA ILE A 167 -8.56 1.93 -9.36
C ILE A 167 -7.20 2.03 -8.66
N SER A 168 -7.16 2.12 -7.33
CA SER A 168 -5.89 2.28 -6.60
C SER A 168 -5.06 0.99 -6.60
N HIS A 169 -3.75 1.16 -6.43
CA HIS A 169 -2.79 0.06 -6.24
C HIS A 169 -3.23 -0.92 -5.14
N ARG A 170 -3.78 -0.40 -4.02
CA ARG A 170 -4.31 -1.22 -2.93
C ARG A 170 -5.56 -2.00 -3.35
N ALA A 171 -6.46 -1.40 -4.15
CA ALA A 171 -7.62 -2.11 -4.68
C ALA A 171 -7.20 -3.25 -5.62
N VAL A 172 -6.22 -3.03 -6.48
CA VAL A 172 -5.67 -4.05 -7.38
C VAL A 172 -5.02 -5.19 -6.57
N ALA A 173 -4.17 -4.85 -5.60
CA ALA A 173 -3.49 -5.84 -4.76
C ALA A 173 -4.49 -6.68 -3.93
N LEU A 174 -5.44 -6.02 -3.27
CA LEU A 174 -6.46 -6.71 -2.45
C LEU A 174 -7.46 -7.52 -3.30
N GLY A 175 -7.75 -7.08 -4.52
CA GLY A 175 -8.54 -7.88 -5.47
C GLY A 175 -7.84 -9.19 -5.81
N ALA A 176 -6.57 -9.12 -6.22
CA ALA A 176 -5.75 -10.30 -6.51
C ALA A 176 -5.55 -11.20 -5.26
N PHE A 177 -5.35 -10.58 -4.10
CA PHE A 177 -5.23 -11.29 -2.82
C PHE A 177 -6.51 -12.04 -2.47
N ARG A 178 -7.67 -11.41 -2.63
CA ARG A 178 -8.98 -12.03 -2.35
C ARG A 178 -9.23 -13.27 -3.19
N GLU A 179 -8.91 -13.23 -4.48
CA GLU A 179 -9.06 -14.40 -5.37
C GLU A 179 -8.16 -15.56 -4.94
N ARG A 180 -6.91 -15.27 -4.55
CA ARG A 180 -5.97 -16.29 -4.03
C ARG A 180 -6.43 -16.88 -2.71
N LEU A 181 -6.90 -16.02 -1.79
CA LEU A 181 -7.41 -16.46 -0.49
C LEU A 181 -8.65 -17.34 -0.64
N LYS A 182 -9.59 -16.96 -1.51
CA LYS A 182 -10.76 -17.76 -1.81
C LYS A 182 -10.35 -19.15 -2.34
N HIS A 183 -9.44 -19.19 -3.30
CA HIS A 183 -8.93 -20.45 -3.85
C HIS A 183 -8.33 -21.33 -2.75
N ALA A 184 -7.49 -20.79 -1.90
CA ALA A 184 -6.84 -21.53 -0.81
C ALA A 184 -7.84 -22.04 0.23
N LEU A 185 -8.89 -21.26 0.56
CA LEU A 185 -9.98 -21.71 1.45
C LEU A 185 -10.79 -22.85 0.84
N ASP A 186 -11.15 -22.73 -0.46
CA ASP A 186 -11.95 -23.75 -1.17
C ASP A 186 -11.20 -25.10 -1.29
N HIS A 187 -9.86 -25.08 -1.24
CA HIS A 187 -9.00 -26.28 -1.39
C HIS A 187 -8.30 -26.71 -0.10
N SER A 188 -8.57 -26.06 1.03
CA SER A 188 -7.94 -26.37 2.34
C SER A 188 -6.39 -26.32 2.31
N GLU A 189 -5.82 -25.31 1.66
CA GLU A 189 -4.37 -25.12 1.46
C GLU A 189 -3.70 -24.18 2.49
N LEU A 190 -4.44 -23.73 3.51
CA LEU A 190 -3.96 -22.78 4.52
C LEU A 190 -3.43 -23.44 5.79
#